data_1c0f54ff17b41c7b406b4dbec6ae0cf2
#
_entry.id   1c0f54ff17b41c7b406b4dbec6ae0cf2
#
_cell.length_a   1.000
_cell.length_b   1.000
_cell.length_c   1.000
_cell.angle_alpha   90.00
_cell.angle_beta   90.00
_cell.angle_gamma   90.00
#
_symmetry.space_group_name_H-M   'P 1'
#
loop_
_entity.id
_entity.type
_entity.pdbx_description
1 polymer ?
#
loop_
_entity_poly.entity_id
_entity_poly.type
_entity_poly.pdbx_seq_one_letter_code
_entity_poly.pdbx_strand_id
1 'polypeptide(L)'
;MLIVQKYGGTSLGDGQRGQAAARRVAELHRQGNRMVVVVSAQGDMTDLLIEKATEVNPRGSAREMDAYLAAGEQMSAGLMAMAIGALGVPAVSLTGRQAGIATDHVHGNAKIVDVDTTRIKKELDAGKVVVVAGFQGCGPGDDVTTLGRGGSDTTAVALAAYLGADRCQIFTDVDGIYDRDPRRYSDAHRFSRIGYGRMLRLIENGAQVLHDRSVELARDQNIEVEVLSAFRETPGTIVGPME
;
A
#
# COMPACT_ATOMS: atom_id res chain seq x y z
N MET A 1 18.10 -7.81 -2.79
CA MET A 1 16.76 -7.93 -3.39
C MET A 1 16.07 -6.56 -3.41
N LEU A 2 15.11 -6.36 -4.32
CA LEU A 2 14.19 -5.22 -4.29
C LEU A 2 12.86 -5.66 -3.66
N ILE A 3 12.48 -5.03 -2.57
CA ILE A 3 11.28 -5.38 -1.80
C ILE A 3 10.34 -4.19 -1.76
N VAL A 4 9.09 -4.41 -2.17
CA VAL A 4 7.99 -3.46 -1.99
C VAL A 4 7.18 -3.90 -0.77
N GLN A 5 7.06 -3.02 0.22
CA GLN A 5 6.24 -3.25 1.41
C GLN A 5 5.12 -2.22 1.51
N LYS A 6 3.90 -2.67 1.83
CA LYS A 6 2.78 -1.75 2.11
C LYS A 6 2.36 -1.87 3.57
N TYR A 7 2.15 -0.75 4.21
CA TYR A 7 1.61 -0.65 5.57
C TYR A 7 0.25 0.06 5.55
N GLY A 8 -0.78 -0.64 6.06
CA GLY A 8 -2.14 -0.11 6.16
C GLY A 8 -2.30 0.93 7.27
N GLY A 9 -3.42 1.64 7.29
CA GLY A 9 -3.72 2.68 8.28
C GLY A 9 -3.66 2.16 9.72
N THR A 10 -4.23 1.00 10.00
CA THR A 10 -4.17 0.35 11.33
C THR A 10 -2.76 -0.04 11.74
N SER A 11 -1.90 -0.37 10.77
CA SER A 11 -0.48 -0.71 10.99
C SER A 11 0.38 0.51 11.31
N LEU A 12 -0.15 1.72 11.08
CA LEU A 12 0.49 3.01 11.31
C LEU A 12 -0.28 3.89 12.30
N GLY A 13 -1.33 3.35 12.93
CA GLY A 13 -2.34 4.09 13.69
C GLY A 13 -1.82 4.89 14.89
N ASP A 14 -0.61 4.61 15.36
CA ASP A 14 0.06 5.38 16.39
C ASP A 14 1.59 5.42 16.18
N GLY A 15 2.27 6.26 16.97
CA GLY A 15 3.72 6.44 16.87
C GLY A 15 4.52 5.16 17.15
N GLN A 16 4.05 4.26 18.01
CA GLN A 16 4.75 3.01 18.33
C GLN A 16 4.67 2.02 17.16
N ARG A 17 3.51 1.91 16.52
CA ARG A 17 3.29 1.07 15.33
C ARG A 17 4.11 1.57 14.15
N GLY A 18 4.10 2.89 13.91
CA GLY A 18 4.93 3.53 12.88
C GLY A 18 6.43 3.27 13.10
N GLN A 19 6.92 3.38 14.34
CA GLN A 19 8.30 3.05 14.69
C GLN A 19 8.63 1.55 14.53
N ALA A 20 7.69 0.65 14.82
CA ALA A 20 7.88 -0.79 14.62
C ALA A 20 8.03 -1.12 13.12
N ALA A 21 7.18 -0.52 12.27
CA ALA A 21 7.29 -0.63 10.82
C ALA A 21 8.62 -0.06 10.32
N ALA A 22 9.02 1.13 10.77
CA ALA A 22 10.29 1.74 10.40
C ALA A 22 11.51 0.89 10.80
N ARG A 23 11.50 0.26 11.99
CA ARG A 23 12.57 -0.66 12.42
C ARG A 23 12.68 -1.87 11.49
N ARG A 24 11.57 -2.50 11.11
CA ARG A 24 11.54 -3.63 10.15
C ARG A 24 12.13 -3.23 8.81
N VAL A 25 11.73 -2.08 8.26
CA VAL A 25 12.26 -1.55 7.01
C VAL A 25 13.76 -1.27 7.10
N ALA A 26 14.20 -0.60 8.16
CA ALA A 26 15.61 -0.27 8.38
C ALA A 26 16.49 -1.51 8.52
N GLU A 27 16.00 -2.54 9.19
CA GLU A 27 16.70 -3.81 9.34
C GLU A 27 16.90 -4.52 7.99
N LEU A 28 15.82 -4.64 7.19
CA LEU A 28 15.91 -5.23 5.86
C LEU A 28 16.84 -4.42 4.93
N HIS A 29 16.83 -3.09 5.03
CA HIS A 29 17.74 -2.24 4.27
C HIS A 29 19.21 -2.48 4.66
N ARG A 30 19.53 -2.59 5.98
CA ARG A 30 20.88 -2.89 6.46
C ARG A 30 21.40 -4.26 6.01
N GLN A 31 20.48 -5.20 5.76
CA GLN A 31 20.80 -6.51 5.17
C GLN A 31 21.12 -6.44 3.67
N GLY A 32 21.18 -5.24 3.08
CA GLY A 32 21.52 -5.01 1.68
C GLY A 32 20.33 -5.05 0.72
N ASN A 33 19.09 -5.00 1.22
CA ASN A 33 17.92 -4.92 0.35
C ASN A 33 17.63 -3.47 -0.07
N ARG A 34 17.11 -3.31 -1.28
CA ARG A 34 16.53 -2.06 -1.77
C ARG A 34 15.06 -2.04 -1.35
N MET A 35 14.61 -0.96 -0.73
CA MET A 35 13.29 -0.91 -0.09
C MET A 35 12.42 0.19 -0.69
N VAL A 36 11.23 -0.19 -1.13
CA VAL A 36 10.12 0.73 -1.43
C VAL A 36 9.01 0.47 -0.43
N VAL A 37 8.55 1.51 0.24
CA VAL A 37 7.53 1.42 1.29
C VAL A 37 6.32 2.23 0.88
N VAL A 38 5.17 1.59 0.70
CA VAL A 38 3.90 2.25 0.43
C VAL A 38 3.12 2.39 1.73
N VAL A 39 2.61 3.57 2.01
CA VAL A 39 1.87 3.85 3.24
C VAL A 39 0.47 4.36 2.94
N SER A 40 -0.50 3.92 3.75
CA SER A 40 -1.85 4.50 3.82
C SER A 40 -1.89 5.65 4.82
N ALA A 41 -2.96 6.44 4.80
CA ALA A 41 -3.28 7.38 5.86
C ALA A 41 -3.37 6.66 7.21
N GLN A 42 -2.93 7.30 8.31
CA GLN A 42 -2.88 6.68 9.64
C GLN A 42 -4.28 6.51 10.23
N GLY A 43 -4.54 5.33 10.81
CA GLY A 43 -5.78 5.05 11.54
C GLY A 43 -7.04 5.34 10.72
N ASP A 44 -7.88 6.21 11.24
CA ASP A 44 -9.15 6.68 10.69
C ASP A 44 -9.03 8.05 9.98
N MET A 45 -7.81 8.51 9.68
CA MET A 45 -7.56 9.83 9.09
C MET A 45 -8.38 10.07 7.82
N THR A 46 -8.52 9.08 6.94
CA THR A 46 -9.30 9.21 5.70
C THR A 46 -10.76 9.51 6.00
N ASP A 47 -11.36 8.80 6.98
CA ASP A 47 -12.74 9.02 7.39
C ASP A 47 -12.93 10.41 8.02
N LEU A 48 -11.98 10.84 8.85
CA LEU A 48 -11.96 12.18 9.43
C LEU A 48 -11.88 13.29 8.36
N LEU A 49 -11.06 13.08 7.33
CA LEU A 49 -10.95 14.03 6.22
C LEU A 49 -12.26 14.09 5.42
N ILE A 50 -12.91 12.95 5.16
CA ILE A 50 -14.21 12.88 4.47
C ILE A 50 -15.29 13.63 5.30
N GLU A 51 -15.35 13.39 6.61
CA GLU A 51 -16.28 14.05 7.51
C GLU A 51 -16.13 15.58 7.44
N LYS A 52 -14.90 16.09 7.62
CA LYS A 52 -14.62 17.54 7.55
C LYS A 52 -14.95 18.14 6.20
N ALA A 53 -14.63 17.46 5.10
CA ALA A 53 -14.96 17.95 3.77
C ALA A 53 -16.49 18.03 3.57
N THR A 54 -17.20 17.03 4.09
CA THR A 54 -18.69 16.96 4.03
C THR A 54 -19.35 18.05 4.85
N GLU A 55 -18.79 18.40 6.02
CA GLU A 55 -19.27 19.53 6.83
C GLU A 55 -19.16 20.86 6.07
N VAL A 56 -18.07 21.06 5.32
CA VAL A 56 -17.83 22.29 4.55
C VAL A 56 -18.71 22.33 3.31
N ASN A 57 -18.74 21.24 2.54
CA ASN A 57 -19.54 21.14 1.32
C ASN A 57 -19.90 19.68 1.00
N PRO A 58 -21.11 19.21 1.34
CA PRO A 58 -21.52 17.82 1.06
C PRO A 58 -21.66 17.50 -0.45
N ARG A 59 -21.55 18.52 -1.32
CA ARG A 59 -21.55 18.38 -2.77
C ARG A 59 -20.27 18.93 -3.40
N GLY A 60 -19.16 18.84 -2.70
CA GLY A 60 -17.83 19.20 -3.21
C GLY A 60 -17.48 18.40 -4.46
N SER A 61 -16.66 18.97 -5.34
CA SER A 61 -16.23 18.25 -6.55
C SER A 61 -15.32 17.07 -6.16
N ALA A 62 -15.41 15.97 -6.89
CA ALA A 62 -14.56 14.82 -6.69
C ALA A 62 -13.06 15.15 -6.87
N ARG A 63 -12.75 16.10 -7.75
CA ARG A 63 -11.37 16.59 -7.97
C ARG A 63 -10.79 17.22 -6.70
N GLU A 64 -11.54 18.10 -6.02
CA GLU A 64 -11.08 18.72 -4.77
C GLU A 64 -11.03 17.72 -3.61
N MET A 65 -11.96 16.76 -3.59
CA MET A 65 -11.94 15.67 -2.62
C MET A 65 -10.67 14.82 -2.77
N ASP A 66 -10.29 14.45 -3.98
CA ASP A 66 -9.04 13.71 -4.24
C ASP A 66 -7.81 14.46 -3.77
N ALA A 67 -7.70 15.75 -4.10
CA ALA A 67 -6.59 16.59 -3.69
C ALA A 67 -6.51 16.70 -2.14
N TYR A 68 -7.66 16.78 -1.47
CA TYR A 68 -7.74 16.87 -0.03
C TYR A 68 -7.42 15.54 0.67
N LEU A 69 -8.02 14.44 0.21
CA LEU A 69 -7.80 13.12 0.81
C LEU A 69 -6.34 12.65 0.66
N ALA A 70 -5.71 12.94 -0.47
CA ALA A 70 -4.31 12.56 -0.73
C ALA A 70 -3.32 13.10 0.34
N ALA A 71 -3.68 14.15 1.08
CA ALA A 71 -2.86 14.69 2.16
C ALA A 71 -2.63 13.67 3.28
N GLY A 72 -3.57 12.77 3.55
CA GLY A 72 -3.46 11.75 4.59
C GLY A 72 -2.27 10.84 4.38
N GLU A 73 -2.11 10.30 3.19
CA GLU A 73 -0.97 9.46 2.82
C GLU A 73 0.34 10.22 2.73
N GLN A 74 0.30 11.48 2.30
CA GLN A 74 1.49 12.34 2.27
C GLN A 74 2.04 12.60 3.67
N MET A 75 1.16 12.84 4.65
CA MET A 75 1.54 12.96 6.06
C MET A 75 2.20 11.66 6.55
N SER A 76 1.59 10.51 6.28
CA SER A 76 2.12 9.19 6.66
C SER A 76 3.49 8.93 6.03
N ALA A 77 3.65 9.28 4.75
CA ALA A 77 4.92 9.09 4.04
C ALA A 77 6.04 9.93 4.63
N GLY A 78 5.76 11.19 4.97
CA GLY A 78 6.71 12.07 5.66
C GLY A 78 7.11 11.53 7.04
N LEU A 79 6.15 11.12 7.86
CA LEU A 79 6.40 10.54 9.18
C LEU A 79 7.21 9.24 9.10
N MET A 80 6.89 8.35 8.17
CA MET A 80 7.63 7.09 7.96
C MET A 80 9.08 7.37 7.53
N ALA A 81 9.30 8.30 6.60
CA ALA A 81 10.64 8.67 6.17
C ALA A 81 11.47 9.27 7.32
N MET A 82 10.86 10.12 8.16
CA MET A 82 11.51 10.64 9.37
C MET A 82 11.82 9.55 10.37
N ALA A 83 10.91 8.60 10.61
CA ALA A 83 11.12 7.48 11.53
C ALA A 83 12.27 6.56 11.06
N ILE A 84 12.37 6.28 9.77
CA ILE A 84 13.49 5.52 9.18
C ILE A 84 14.79 6.31 9.30
N GLY A 85 14.76 7.63 9.03
CA GLY A 85 15.92 8.52 9.18
C GLY A 85 16.45 8.57 10.62
N ALA A 86 15.57 8.58 11.62
CA ALA A 86 15.95 8.53 13.03
C ALA A 86 16.71 7.25 13.42
N LEU A 87 16.59 6.18 12.62
CA LEU A 87 17.33 4.94 12.77
C LEU A 87 18.69 4.94 12.01
N GLY A 88 19.10 6.09 11.44
CA GLY A 88 20.34 6.22 10.69
C GLY A 88 20.29 5.65 9.27
N VAL A 89 19.12 5.37 8.72
CA VAL A 89 18.92 4.88 7.36
C VAL A 89 18.42 6.02 6.48
N PRO A 90 19.10 6.37 5.36
CA PRO A 90 18.64 7.41 4.46
C PRO A 90 17.27 7.04 3.88
N ALA A 91 16.32 7.97 3.91
CA ALA A 91 14.99 7.76 3.36
C ALA A 91 14.48 9.03 2.65
N VAL A 92 13.57 8.85 1.71
CA VAL A 92 12.88 9.93 1.01
C VAL A 92 11.40 9.61 0.87
N SER A 93 10.54 10.55 1.17
CA SER A 93 9.10 10.45 0.92
C SER A 93 8.76 11.03 -0.46
N LEU A 94 7.86 10.34 -1.19
CA LEU A 94 7.36 10.76 -2.49
C LEU A 94 5.83 10.72 -2.49
N THR A 95 5.19 11.72 -3.07
CA THR A 95 3.78 11.67 -3.46
C THR A 95 3.58 10.71 -4.62
N GLY A 96 2.33 10.32 -4.93
CA GLY A 96 2.04 9.50 -6.11
C GLY A 96 2.58 10.10 -7.40
N ARG A 97 2.41 11.42 -7.59
CA ARG A 97 3.00 12.15 -8.74
C ARG A 97 4.53 12.07 -8.77
N GLN A 98 5.20 12.30 -7.65
CA GLN A 98 6.66 12.24 -7.57
C GLN A 98 7.21 10.81 -7.77
N ALA A 99 6.41 9.80 -7.43
CA ALA A 99 6.69 8.39 -7.68
C ALA A 99 6.38 7.97 -9.13
N GLY A 100 5.87 8.90 -9.95
CA GLY A 100 5.58 8.67 -11.37
C GLY A 100 4.29 7.88 -11.65
N ILE A 101 3.36 7.81 -10.67
CA ILE A 101 2.11 7.06 -10.83
C ILE A 101 1.12 7.89 -11.67
N ALA A 102 0.98 7.52 -12.95
CA ALA A 102 0.03 8.12 -13.87
C ALA A 102 -1.32 7.38 -13.80
N THR A 103 -2.42 8.13 -13.81
CA THR A 103 -3.78 7.61 -13.74
C THR A 103 -4.66 8.16 -14.87
N ASP A 104 -5.83 7.54 -15.06
CA ASP A 104 -6.91 8.15 -15.81
C ASP A 104 -7.51 9.36 -15.08
N HIS A 105 -8.55 9.97 -15.64
CA HIS A 105 -9.19 11.19 -15.13
C HIS A 105 -10.40 10.93 -14.21
N VAL A 106 -10.60 9.68 -13.76
CA VAL A 106 -11.77 9.30 -12.96
C VAL A 106 -11.51 9.58 -11.49
N HIS A 107 -11.82 10.79 -11.03
CA HIS A 107 -11.67 11.15 -9.63
C HIS A 107 -12.43 10.23 -8.67
N GLY A 108 -11.83 9.95 -7.51
CA GLY A 108 -12.37 9.07 -6.47
C GLY A 108 -12.23 7.57 -6.75
N ASN A 109 -11.94 7.18 -8.00
CA ASN A 109 -11.82 5.78 -8.41
C ASN A 109 -10.91 5.62 -9.64
N ALA A 110 -9.82 6.37 -9.69
CA ALA A 110 -8.88 6.36 -10.80
C ALA A 110 -8.21 4.99 -10.99
N LYS A 111 -7.81 4.72 -12.22
CA LYS A 111 -7.00 3.54 -12.57
C LYS A 111 -5.60 3.97 -12.90
N ILE A 112 -4.61 3.23 -12.42
CA ILE A 112 -3.21 3.41 -12.81
C ILE A 112 -3.09 2.97 -14.27
N VAL A 113 -2.60 3.89 -15.12
CA VAL A 113 -2.38 3.64 -16.54
C VAL A 113 -0.93 3.43 -16.89
N ASP A 114 -0.01 4.01 -16.09
CA ASP A 114 1.44 3.84 -16.25
C ASP A 114 2.17 4.22 -14.95
N VAL A 115 3.44 3.80 -14.81
CA VAL A 115 4.31 4.22 -13.72
C VAL A 115 5.72 4.52 -14.26
N ASP A 116 6.11 5.79 -14.27
CA ASP A 116 7.49 6.20 -14.53
C ASP A 116 8.35 5.96 -13.29
N THR A 117 9.11 4.89 -13.28
CA THR A 117 9.95 4.48 -12.15
C THR A 117 11.29 5.22 -12.05
N THR A 118 11.57 6.17 -12.94
CA THR A 118 12.87 6.87 -13.04
C THR A 118 13.29 7.50 -11.72
N ARG A 119 12.37 8.23 -11.07
CA ARG A 119 12.65 8.89 -9.79
C ARG A 119 12.89 7.86 -8.67
N ILE A 120 12.09 6.83 -8.57
CA ILE A 120 12.24 5.78 -7.55
C ILE A 120 13.59 5.09 -7.72
N LYS A 121 13.94 4.66 -8.93
CA LYS A 121 15.22 4.01 -9.22
C LYS A 121 16.40 4.90 -8.84
N LYS A 122 16.36 6.19 -9.19
CA LYS A 122 17.41 7.17 -8.84
C LYS A 122 17.62 7.24 -7.31
N GLU A 123 16.57 7.30 -6.52
CA GLU A 123 16.68 7.38 -5.05
C GLU A 123 17.17 6.05 -4.45
N LEU A 124 16.72 4.90 -4.98
CA LEU A 124 17.19 3.58 -4.58
C LEU A 124 18.69 3.40 -4.92
N ASP A 125 19.16 3.88 -6.08
CA ASP A 125 20.56 3.82 -6.49
C ASP A 125 21.44 4.75 -5.62
N ALA A 126 20.86 5.79 -5.06
CA ALA A 126 21.51 6.63 -4.04
C ALA A 126 21.49 6.01 -2.63
N GLY A 127 21.11 4.74 -2.48
CA GLY A 127 21.10 4.00 -1.22
C GLY A 127 19.98 4.40 -0.25
N LYS A 128 18.91 5.03 -0.73
CA LYS A 128 17.80 5.45 0.13
C LYS A 128 16.67 4.44 0.13
N VAL A 129 15.96 4.36 1.25
CA VAL A 129 14.61 3.81 1.31
C VAL A 129 13.66 4.81 0.67
N VAL A 130 12.82 4.36 -0.26
CA VAL A 130 11.81 5.19 -0.92
C VAL A 130 10.45 4.93 -0.27
N VAL A 131 9.88 5.96 0.36
CA VAL A 131 8.54 5.89 0.96
C VAL A 131 7.55 6.59 0.03
N VAL A 132 6.52 5.89 -0.42
CA VAL A 132 5.53 6.40 -1.37
C VAL A 132 4.18 6.56 -0.67
N ALA A 133 3.58 7.72 -0.81
CA ALA A 133 2.19 7.93 -0.45
C ALA A 133 1.31 7.08 -1.37
N GLY A 134 0.66 6.05 -0.80
CA GLY A 134 -0.26 5.17 -1.53
C GLY A 134 -1.57 5.87 -1.89
N PHE A 135 -2.51 5.12 -2.48
CA PHE A 135 -3.89 5.58 -2.74
C PHE A 135 -4.01 6.67 -3.81
N GLN A 136 -2.96 7.33 -4.22
CA GLN A 136 -2.95 8.52 -5.06
C GLN A 136 -2.05 8.40 -6.28
N GLY A 137 -2.41 9.11 -7.35
CA GLY A 137 -1.63 9.29 -8.55
C GLY A 137 -1.83 10.68 -9.15
N CYS A 138 -1.41 10.82 -10.38
CA CYS A 138 -1.53 12.04 -11.17
C CYS A 138 -2.29 11.75 -12.44
N GLY A 139 -3.45 12.37 -12.59
CA GLY A 139 -4.25 12.35 -13.79
C GLY A 139 -3.81 13.37 -14.85
N PRO A 140 -4.52 13.44 -15.97
CA PRO A 140 -4.29 14.47 -16.99
C PRO A 140 -4.39 15.89 -16.40
N GLY A 141 -3.54 16.80 -16.85
CA GLY A 141 -3.51 18.18 -16.36
C GLY A 141 -2.80 18.35 -15.02
N ASP A 142 -2.07 17.33 -14.58
CA ASP A 142 -1.37 17.30 -13.29
C ASP A 142 -2.30 17.25 -12.05
N ASP A 143 -3.57 16.93 -12.24
CA ASP A 143 -4.50 16.80 -11.14
C ASP A 143 -4.21 15.57 -10.28
N VAL A 144 -4.30 15.74 -8.97
CA VAL A 144 -4.25 14.61 -8.03
C VAL A 144 -5.51 13.77 -8.20
N THR A 145 -5.33 12.47 -8.25
CA THR A 145 -6.41 11.48 -8.32
C THR A 145 -6.27 10.46 -7.20
N THR A 146 -7.38 9.94 -6.72
CA THR A 146 -7.38 8.82 -5.77
C THR A 146 -7.89 7.54 -6.41
N LEU A 147 -7.33 6.41 -5.96
CA LEU A 147 -7.58 5.09 -6.55
C LEU A 147 -8.81 4.39 -5.97
N GLY A 148 -9.49 5.02 -4.99
CA GLY A 148 -10.61 4.41 -4.30
C GLY A 148 -10.20 3.35 -3.27
N ARG A 149 -11.15 2.52 -2.84
CA ARG A 149 -10.91 1.49 -1.81
C ARG A 149 -9.78 0.54 -2.21
N GLY A 150 -8.91 0.21 -1.24
CA GLY A 150 -7.74 -0.64 -1.49
C GLY A 150 -6.65 0.02 -2.36
N GLY A 151 -6.75 1.33 -2.58
CA GLY A 151 -5.82 2.05 -3.46
C GLY A 151 -4.36 1.93 -3.07
N SER A 152 -4.03 1.87 -1.76
CA SER A 152 -2.63 1.68 -1.34
C SER A 152 -2.11 0.27 -1.63
N ASP A 153 -2.96 -0.78 -1.57
CA ASP A 153 -2.61 -2.14 -1.99
C ASP A 153 -2.34 -2.16 -3.51
N THR A 154 -3.23 -1.51 -4.28
CA THR A 154 -3.08 -1.35 -5.72
C THR A 154 -1.78 -0.59 -6.06
N THR A 155 -1.44 0.47 -5.33
CA THR A 155 -0.17 1.20 -5.47
C THR A 155 1.03 0.26 -5.26
N ALA A 156 1.02 -0.55 -4.19
CA ALA A 156 2.13 -1.45 -3.89
C ALA A 156 2.33 -2.52 -4.98
N VAL A 157 1.23 -3.13 -5.45
CA VAL A 157 1.28 -4.12 -6.52
C VAL A 157 1.78 -3.49 -7.83
N ALA A 158 1.28 -2.30 -8.19
CA ALA A 158 1.75 -1.59 -9.38
C ALA A 158 3.25 -1.28 -9.30
N LEU A 159 3.73 -0.72 -8.18
CA LEU A 159 5.15 -0.44 -7.99
C LEU A 159 6.00 -1.71 -8.02
N ALA A 160 5.51 -2.83 -7.45
CA ALA A 160 6.21 -4.10 -7.52
C ALA A 160 6.35 -4.58 -8.97
N ALA A 161 5.29 -4.49 -9.77
CA ALA A 161 5.29 -4.88 -11.17
C ALA A 161 6.24 -4.01 -12.02
N TYR A 162 6.07 -2.68 -11.98
CA TYR A 162 6.85 -1.76 -12.82
C TYR A 162 8.33 -1.65 -12.43
N LEU A 163 8.66 -1.95 -11.17
CA LEU A 163 10.04 -1.99 -10.69
C LEU A 163 10.70 -3.36 -10.89
N GLY A 164 9.95 -4.41 -11.20
CA GLY A 164 10.44 -5.78 -11.21
C GLY A 164 10.91 -6.23 -9.83
N ALA A 165 10.10 -6.00 -8.79
CA ALA A 165 10.47 -6.30 -7.42
C ALA A 165 10.52 -7.82 -7.17
N ASP A 166 11.49 -8.24 -6.37
CA ASP A 166 11.63 -9.64 -5.94
C ASP A 166 10.53 -10.08 -4.97
N ARG A 167 9.95 -9.12 -4.22
CA ARG A 167 8.86 -9.37 -3.26
C ARG A 167 7.89 -8.19 -3.21
N CYS A 168 6.60 -8.51 -3.12
CA CYS A 168 5.53 -7.58 -2.78
C CYS A 168 4.85 -8.06 -1.49
N GLN A 169 4.96 -7.28 -0.42
CA GLN A 169 4.50 -7.63 0.92
C GLN A 169 3.45 -6.62 1.40
N ILE A 170 2.27 -7.10 1.79
CA ILE A 170 1.19 -6.28 2.35
C ILE A 170 1.05 -6.61 3.83
N PHE A 171 1.38 -5.63 4.68
CA PHE A 171 1.22 -5.71 6.13
C PHE A 171 -0.15 -5.18 6.54
N THR A 172 -0.88 -6.01 7.28
CA THR A 172 -2.24 -5.75 7.74
C THR A 172 -2.42 -6.21 9.20
N ASP A 173 -3.62 -6.06 9.76
CA ASP A 173 -3.97 -6.46 11.14
C ASP A 173 -4.22 -7.95 11.32
N VAL A 174 -4.28 -8.72 10.23
CA VAL A 174 -4.40 -10.18 10.26
C VAL A 174 -3.07 -10.85 9.86
N ASP A 175 -2.90 -12.11 10.22
CA ASP A 175 -1.66 -12.87 9.99
C ASP A 175 -1.71 -13.77 8.73
N GLY A 176 -2.63 -13.47 7.83
CA GLY A 176 -2.78 -14.17 6.56
C GLY A 176 -4.23 -14.28 6.11
N ILE A 177 -4.47 -15.08 5.09
CA ILE A 177 -5.78 -15.33 4.50
C ILE A 177 -6.30 -16.67 4.98
N TYR A 178 -7.55 -16.70 5.42
CA TYR A 178 -8.23 -17.87 5.95
C TYR A 178 -9.39 -18.28 5.07
N ASP A 179 -9.79 -19.55 5.16
CA ASP A 179 -10.96 -20.10 4.45
C ASP A 179 -12.29 -19.53 4.99
N ARG A 180 -12.28 -19.04 6.23
CA ARG A 180 -13.39 -18.37 6.93
C ARG A 180 -12.83 -17.42 8.01
N ASP A 181 -13.67 -16.57 8.58
CA ASP A 181 -13.24 -15.59 9.61
C ASP A 181 -12.75 -16.30 10.90
N PRO A 182 -11.44 -16.24 11.24
CA PRO A 182 -10.89 -16.93 12.42
C PRO A 182 -11.40 -16.33 13.75
N ARG A 183 -11.99 -15.15 13.75
CA ARG A 183 -12.61 -14.56 14.94
C ARG A 183 -13.97 -15.18 15.26
N ARG A 184 -14.62 -15.80 14.25
CA ARG A 184 -15.93 -16.46 14.37
C ARG A 184 -15.82 -17.97 14.41
N TYR A 185 -14.80 -18.53 13.80
CA TYR A 185 -14.61 -19.98 13.62
C TYR A 185 -13.24 -20.40 14.11
N SER A 186 -13.20 -21.12 15.24
CA SER A 186 -11.94 -21.61 15.85
C SER A 186 -11.22 -22.66 15.01
N ASP A 187 -11.92 -23.28 14.08
CA ASP A 187 -11.44 -24.28 13.10
C ASP A 187 -11.08 -23.67 11.75
N ALA A 188 -10.97 -22.33 11.67
CA ALA A 188 -10.55 -21.65 10.45
C ALA A 188 -9.10 -22.02 10.08
N HIS A 189 -8.89 -22.38 8.83
CA HIS A 189 -7.57 -22.74 8.31
C HIS A 189 -6.95 -21.61 7.51
N ARG A 190 -5.71 -21.21 7.89
CA ARG A 190 -4.93 -20.25 7.14
C ARG A 190 -4.30 -20.92 5.92
N PHE A 191 -4.40 -20.27 4.77
CA PHE A 191 -3.67 -20.68 3.58
C PHE A 191 -2.20 -20.31 3.69
N SER A 192 -1.28 -21.21 3.38
CA SER A 192 0.12 -20.88 3.11
C SER A 192 0.25 -20.21 1.74
N ARG A 193 -0.53 -20.68 0.75
CA ARG A 193 -0.64 -20.13 -0.60
C ARG A 193 -2.08 -20.25 -1.10
N ILE A 194 -2.51 -19.25 -1.87
CA ILE A 194 -3.84 -19.21 -2.50
C ILE A 194 -3.72 -18.61 -3.91
N GLY A 195 -4.43 -19.19 -4.87
CA GLY A 195 -4.48 -18.66 -6.24
C GLY A 195 -5.32 -17.38 -6.34
N TYR A 196 -4.98 -16.50 -7.29
CA TYR A 196 -5.70 -15.25 -7.52
C TYR A 196 -7.21 -15.43 -7.68
N GLY A 197 -7.64 -16.41 -8.49
CA GLY A 197 -9.06 -16.67 -8.72
C GLY A 197 -9.81 -17.12 -7.45
N ARG A 198 -9.16 -17.88 -6.56
CA ARG A 198 -9.75 -18.24 -5.27
C ARG A 198 -9.79 -17.05 -4.32
N MET A 199 -8.75 -16.22 -4.33
CA MET A 199 -8.74 -14.98 -3.53
C MET A 199 -9.86 -14.02 -3.94
N LEU A 200 -10.07 -13.81 -5.25
CA LEU A 200 -11.17 -12.99 -5.76
C LEU A 200 -12.53 -13.52 -5.31
N ARG A 201 -12.76 -14.81 -5.38
CA ARG A 201 -14.00 -15.43 -4.85
C ARG A 201 -14.18 -15.23 -3.34
N LEU A 202 -13.09 -15.24 -2.54
CA LEU A 202 -13.20 -14.91 -1.11
C LEU A 202 -13.60 -13.46 -0.89
N ILE A 203 -13.06 -12.53 -1.69
CA ILE A 203 -13.43 -11.09 -1.64
C ILE A 203 -14.91 -10.90 -2.01
N GLU A 204 -15.38 -11.54 -3.09
CA GLU A 204 -16.80 -11.54 -3.49
C GLU A 204 -17.73 -12.04 -2.37
N ASN A 205 -17.24 -12.98 -1.56
CA ASN A 205 -17.95 -13.52 -0.38
C ASN A 205 -17.70 -12.73 0.92
N GLY A 206 -17.12 -11.53 0.82
CA GLY A 206 -16.99 -10.58 1.94
C GLY A 206 -15.65 -10.61 2.69
N ALA A 207 -14.62 -11.28 2.19
CA ALA A 207 -13.27 -11.16 2.77
C ALA A 207 -12.72 -9.74 2.51
N GLN A 208 -12.12 -9.13 3.54
CA GLN A 208 -11.66 -7.73 3.52
C GLN A 208 -10.14 -7.59 3.68
N VAL A 209 -9.38 -8.66 3.52
CA VAL A 209 -7.92 -8.65 3.74
C VAL A 209 -7.18 -7.96 2.60
N LEU A 210 -7.63 -8.17 1.37
CA LEU A 210 -7.17 -7.49 0.16
C LEU A 210 -8.39 -6.97 -0.61
N HIS A 211 -8.15 -6.02 -1.51
CA HIS A 211 -9.18 -5.55 -2.44
C HIS A 211 -9.04 -6.19 -3.81
N ASP A 212 -10.18 -6.41 -4.48
CA ASP A 212 -10.30 -7.04 -5.80
C ASP A 212 -9.33 -6.46 -6.83
N ARG A 213 -9.30 -5.12 -6.97
CA ARG A 213 -8.44 -4.41 -7.92
C ARG A 213 -6.95 -4.70 -7.72
N SER A 214 -6.49 -4.85 -6.48
CA SER A 214 -5.09 -5.18 -6.20
C SER A 214 -4.77 -6.63 -6.58
N VAL A 215 -5.72 -7.56 -6.37
CA VAL A 215 -5.56 -8.98 -6.74
C VAL A 215 -5.65 -9.16 -8.26
N GLU A 216 -6.57 -8.45 -8.93
CA GLU A 216 -6.65 -8.43 -10.40
C GLU A 216 -5.35 -7.92 -11.02
N LEU A 217 -4.85 -6.78 -10.53
CA LEU A 217 -3.57 -6.24 -11.00
C LEU A 217 -2.41 -7.21 -10.75
N ALA A 218 -2.37 -7.84 -9.58
CA ALA A 218 -1.35 -8.85 -9.25
C ALA A 218 -1.41 -10.05 -10.21
N ARG A 219 -2.62 -10.52 -10.54
CA ARG A 219 -2.84 -11.59 -11.53
C ARG A 219 -2.36 -11.17 -12.92
N ASP A 220 -2.78 -10.00 -13.38
CA ASP A 220 -2.52 -9.52 -14.75
C ASP A 220 -1.03 -9.22 -14.96
N GLN A 221 -0.32 -8.85 -13.91
CA GLN A 221 1.13 -8.60 -13.90
C GLN A 221 1.96 -9.79 -13.39
N ASN A 222 1.31 -10.91 -13.03
CA ASN A 222 1.95 -12.11 -12.46
C ASN A 222 2.82 -11.81 -11.23
N ILE A 223 2.34 -10.97 -10.31
CA ILE A 223 3.02 -10.57 -9.08
C ILE A 223 2.53 -11.40 -7.90
N GLU A 224 3.43 -12.09 -7.24
CA GLU A 224 3.12 -12.72 -5.95
C GLU A 224 3.00 -11.66 -4.85
N VAL A 225 1.90 -11.71 -4.10
CA VAL A 225 1.64 -10.83 -2.98
C VAL A 225 1.66 -11.63 -1.69
N GLU A 226 2.59 -11.31 -0.80
CA GLU A 226 2.68 -11.92 0.52
C GLU A 226 1.91 -11.06 1.54
N VAL A 227 0.85 -11.63 2.12
CA VAL A 227 0.04 -10.98 3.17
C VAL A 227 0.58 -11.36 4.53
N LEU A 228 0.98 -10.37 5.32
CA LEU A 228 1.69 -10.52 6.58
C LEU A 228 1.03 -9.72 7.71
N SER A 229 1.21 -10.18 8.95
CA SER A 229 0.83 -9.38 10.10
C SER A 229 1.79 -8.22 10.32
N ALA A 230 1.23 -7.02 10.56
CA ALA A 230 2.00 -5.87 11.01
C ALA A 230 2.49 -6.02 12.47
N PHE A 231 1.85 -6.92 13.25
CA PHE A 231 2.02 -7.02 14.72
C PHE A 231 2.69 -8.30 15.19
N ARG A 232 2.77 -9.32 14.34
CA ARG A 232 3.32 -10.64 14.68
C ARG A 232 4.33 -11.09 13.62
N GLU A 233 5.39 -11.73 14.07
CA GLU A 233 6.37 -12.37 13.18
C GLU A 233 5.95 -13.82 12.91
N THR A 234 4.89 -13.97 12.14
CA THR A 234 4.37 -15.27 11.70
C THR A 234 4.45 -15.39 10.19
N PRO A 235 4.61 -16.60 9.64
CA PRO A 235 4.45 -16.80 8.20
C PRO A 235 3.10 -16.27 7.72
N GLY A 236 3.09 -15.61 6.58
CA GLY A 236 1.88 -15.06 5.97
C GLY A 236 1.20 -16.03 5.01
N THR A 237 0.40 -15.45 4.11
CA THR A 237 -0.19 -16.15 2.97
C THR A 237 0.36 -15.55 1.67
N ILE A 238 0.80 -16.37 0.75
CA ILE A 238 1.18 -15.95 -0.60
C ILE A 238 -0.05 -16.02 -1.50
N VAL A 239 -0.43 -14.91 -2.12
CA VAL A 239 -1.42 -14.82 -3.19
C VAL A 239 -0.65 -14.80 -4.52
N GLY A 240 -0.84 -15.81 -5.35
CA GLY A 240 -0.03 -15.96 -6.55
C GLY A 240 -0.56 -17.02 -7.49
N PRO A 241 0.20 -17.38 -8.55
CA PRO A 241 -0.17 -18.50 -9.40
C PRO A 241 -0.19 -19.79 -8.58
N MET A 242 -1.15 -20.66 -8.87
CA MET A 242 -1.16 -22.05 -8.38
C MET A 242 -0.47 -22.90 -9.43
N GLU A 243 0.43 -23.76 -9.00
CA GLU A 243 1.03 -24.79 -9.85
C GLU A 243 -0.02 -25.77 -10.40
#